data_6aba6b935ba12f8951309d30670c54c1
#
_entry.id   6aba6b935ba12f8951309d30670c54c1
#
_cell.length_a   1.000
_cell.length_b   1.000
_cell.length_c   1.000
_cell.angle_alpha   90.00
_cell.angle_beta   90.00
_cell.angle_gamma   90.00
#
_symmetry.space_group_name_H-M   'P 1'
#
loop_
_entity.id
_entity.type
_entity.pdbx_description
1 polymer ?
#
loop_
_entity_poly.entity_id
_entity_poly.type
_entity_poly.pdbx_seq_one_letter_code
_entity_poly.pdbx_strand_id
1 'polypeptide(L)'
;MVDQLAAGWLPAYGHEVVSSPSLDALAASGVVFESAYCPSPLCAPSRAALLTGRLPSEIGVYDNAAELRASEPTLMHRLRAAGYDTCLSGKMHFVGPDQLHGFEQRLTTDVYPADLDWTPDWRVPLSERLPWYHTMESVLTPGVCAASMQMDYDDEVAHRAVRKLRDLARDRARPFFLCVSFTNPHDPWELRPEYWDRYDPVEISLPSVGLVPRSEADPHSLRLRDMSGIDEVSLSDDQVRRARHAYYAAISYVDERIGEVLGALSAAGLADDTIVLFTADHGEMLGERGLWYKMAFFEPAARVPLIVSAPGRFAPGRVGEPVSLLDVLPTALELCGLEGSGRSLAGALEDGAVGDADVAVEYLAEGVRSPAVMLRRGRFKYVWCADDPELLFDLEADPLELVNRAPSEPELCASFGAEVERRWDMPALGAAVLRSQEDRRLVVDALNTGRPANWSFVPPAGTEPVQGKEDLYEFQRRARLDAPPRSSAMRER
;
A
#
# COMPACT_ATOMS: atom_id res chain seq x y z
N MET A 1 4.15 2.23 -6.33
CA MET A 1 3.13 1.62 -5.46
C MET A 1 1.79 2.32 -5.64
N VAL A 2 0.70 1.67 -5.22
CA VAL A 2 -0.65 2.23 -5.22
C VAL A 2 -1.28 2.07 -3.83
N ASP A 3 -2.35 2.78 -3.56
CA ASP A 3 -3.06 2.71 -2.29
C ASP A 3 -4.30 1.82 -2.40
N GLN A 4 -4.49 0.94 -1.43
CA GLN A 4 -5.73 0.17 -1.23
C GLN A 4 -6.06 -0.80 -2.39
N LEU A 5 -5.05 -1.49 -2.95
CA LEU A 5 -5.24 -2.48 -4.01
C LEU A 5 -4.97 -3.90 -3.51
N ALA A 6 -6.01 -4.72 -3.45
CA ALA A 6 -5.85 -6.15 -3.18
C ALA A 6 -5.36 -6.91 -4.42
N ALA A 7 -4.51 -7.91 -4.21
CA ALA A 7 -3.99 -8.75 -5.29
C ALA A 7 -5.11 -9.38 -6.12
N GLY A 8 -6.16 -9.88 -5.47
CA GLY A 8 -7.27 -10.58 -6.13
C GLY A 8 -8.07 -9.75 -7.14
N TRP A 9 -7.87 -8.44 -7.20
CA TRP A 9 -8.54 -7.56 -8.17
C TRP A 9 -7.74 -7.31 -9.45
N LEU A 10 -6.58 -7.98 -9.63
CA LEU A 10 -5.76 -7.86 -10.84
C LEU A 10 -5.82 -9.13 -11.71
N PRO A 11 -5.85 -9.01 -13.05
CA PRO A 11 -5.77 -10.16 -13.95
C PRO A 11 -4.53 -11.02 -13.72
N ALA A 12 -3.38 -10.40 -13.41
CA ALA A 12 -2.16 -11.11 -13.04
C ALA A 12 -2.33 -12.08 -11.86
N TYR A 13 -3.38 -11.90 -11.04
CA TYR A 13 -3.77 -12.75 -9.91
C TYR A 13 -5.09 -13.50 -10.14
N GLY A 14 -5.59 -13.52 -11.39
CA GLY A 14 -6.74 -14.31 -11.80
C GLY A 14 -8.07 -13.59 -11.89
N HIS A 15 -8.11 -12.25 -11.78
CA HIS A 15 -9.35 -11.52 -11.99
C HIS A 15 -9.70 -11.41 -13.47
N GLU A 16 -10.96 -11.75 -13.84
CA GLU A 16 -11.36 -11.91 -15.23
C GLU A 16 -11.90 -10.63 -15.89
N VAL A 17 -12.37 -9.66 -15.10
CA VAL A 17 -13.08 -8.47 -15.60
C VAL A 17 -12.22 -7.21 -15.61
N VAL A 18 -11.41 -6.99 -14.58
CA VAL A 18 -10.56 -5.80 -14.46
C VAL A 18 -9.55 -5.75 -15.60
N SER A 19 -9.31 -4.55 -16.13
CA SER A 19 -8.33 -4.29 -17.20
C SER A 19 -7.14 -3.50 -16.62
N SER A 20 -5.96 -4.12 -16.62
CA SER A 20 -4.70 -3.53 -16.14
C SER A 20 -3.51 -3.89 -17.05
N PRO A 21 -3.52 -3.50 -18.33
CA PRO A 21 -2.54 -3.95 -19.32
C PRO A 21 -1.09 -3.58 -18.98
N SER A 22 -0.84 -2.49 -18.28
CA SER A 22 0.52 -2.09 -17.87
C SER A 22 1.06 -3.01 -16.77
N LEU A 23 0.23 -3.33 -15.78
CA LEU A 23 0.57 -4.26 -14.71
C LEU A 23 0.66 -5.69 -15.20
N ASP A 24 -0.19 -6.09 -16.15
CA ASP A 24 -0.13 -7.41 -16.78
C ASP A 24 1.16 -7.59 -17.58
N ALA A 25 1.60 -6.56 -18.30
CA ALA A 25 2.89 -6.58 -19.01
C ALA A 25 4.07 -6.65 -18.03
N LEU A 26 4.00 -5.92 -16.90
CA LEU A 26 5.01 -5.98 -15.84
C LEU A 26 5.06 -7.39 -15.22
N ALA A 27 3.91 -7.98 -14.91
CA ALA A 27 3.80 -9.33 -14.36
C ALA A 27 4.33 -10.39 -15.35
N ALA A 28 4.04 -10.24 -16.65
CA ALA A 28 4.52 -11.15 -17.69
C ALA A 28 6.04 -11.10 -17.88
N SER A 29 6.69 -9.99 -17.50
CA SER A 29 8.14 -9.81 -17.59
C SER A 29 8.88 -9.96 -16.26
N GLY A 30 8.18 -10.22 -15.17
CA GLY A 30 8.71 -10.24 -13.81
C GLY A 30 8.38 -11.49 -13.02
N VAL A 31 8.76 -11.49 -11.75
CA VAL A 31 8.38 -12.50 -10.77
C VAL A 31 7.18 -11.98 -9.98
N VAL A 32 6.10 -12.76 -9.98
CA VAL A 32 4.84 -12.47 -9.26
C VAL A 32 4.80 -13.26 -7.97
N PHE A 33 4.69 -12.59 -6.82
CA PHE A 33 4.47 -13.21 -5.53
C PHE A 33 2.96 -13.36 -5.29
N GLU A 34 2.47 -14.59 -5.27
CA GLU A 34 1.04 -14.87 -5.21
C GLU A 34 0.42 -14.60 -3.84
N SER A 35 1.24 -14.67 -2.79
CA SER A 35 0.82 -14.59 -1.38
C SER A 35 1.64 -13.55 -0.62
N ALA A 36 1.66 -12.28 -1.10
CA ALA A 36 2.30 -11.18 -0.39
C ALA A 36 1.29 -10.47 0.54
N TYR A 37 1.73 -10.15 1.77
CA TYR A 37 0.88 -9.55 2.78
C TYR A 37 1.45 -8.21 3.25
N CYS A 38 0.55 -7.23 3.47
CA CYS A 38 0.91 -5.99 4.14
C CYS A 38 1.22 -6.23 5.62
N PRO A 39 2.13 -5.47 6.24
CA PRO A 39 2.43 -5.59 7.67
C PRO A 39 1.31 -5.08 8.58
N SER A 40 0.44 -4.25 8.04
CA SER A 40 -0.78 -3.77 8.66
C SER A 40 -1.80 -3.43 7.56
N PRO A 41 -3.09 -3.80 7.70
CA PRO A 41 -4.11 -3.40 6.74
C PRO A 41 -4.55 -1.94 6.95
N LEU A 42 -3.57 -1.00 6.98
CA LEU A 42 -3.78 0.43 7.16
C LEU A 42 -2.59 1.22 6.59
N CYS A 43 -2.86 2.38 5.99
CA CYS A 43 -1.89 3.12 5.16
C CYS A 43 -0.57 3.46 5.87
N ALA A 44 -0.56 4.38 6.87
CA ALA A 44 0.67 4.85 7.50
C ALA A 44 1.47 3.73 8.18
N PRO A 45 0.86 2.82 8.98
CA PRO A 45 1.58 1.69 9.57
C PRO A 45 2.21 0.76 8.54
N SER A 46 1.48 0.40 7.46
CA SER A 46 2.01 -0.47 6.41
C SER A 46 3.18 0.18 5.66
N ARG A 47 3.04 1.45 5.29
CA ARG A 47 4.07 2.21 4.56
C ARG A 47 5.33 2.41 5.39
N ALA A 48 5.19 2.77 6.67
CA ALA A 48 6.32 2.90 7.60
C ALA A 48 7.03 1.55 7.80
N ALA A 49 6.28 0.47 7.96
CA ALA A 49 6.81 -0.88 8.10
C ALA A 49 7.56 -1.34 6.84
N LEU A 50 7.02 -1.10 5.64
CA LEU A 50 7.71 -1.36 4.37
C LEU A 50 9.04 -0.63 4.27
N LEU A 51 9.09 0.66 4.67
CA LEU A 51 10.30 1.46 4.60
C LEU A 51 11.37 1.06 5.62
N THR A 52 10.97 0.50 6.74
CA THR A 52 11.87 0.16 7.86
C THR A 52 12.22 -1.33 7.94
N GLY A 53 11.43 -2.20 7.28
CA GLY A 53 11.53 -3.67 7.40
C GLY A 53 11.16 -4.17 8.81
N ARG A 54 10.37 -3.40 9.57
CA ARG A 54 10.00 -3.67 10.96
C ARG A 54 8.50 -3.54 11.17
N LEU A 55 7.95 -4.32 12.10
CA LEU A 55 6.52 -4.26 12.41
C LEU A 55 6.10 -2.90 12.99
N PRO A 56 4.85 -2.48 12.79
CA PRO A 56 4.30 -1.23 13.34
C PRO A 56 4.53 -1.07 14.84
N SER A 57 4.39 -2.15 15.62
CA SER A 57 4.64 -2.17 17.07
C SER A 57 6.09 -1.86 17.45
N GLU A 58 7.05 -2.25 16.63
CA GLU A 58 8.49 -2.05 16.87
C GLU A 58 8.93 -0.61 16.58
N ILE A 59 8.25 0.08 15.65
CA ILE A 59 8.56 1.45 15.24
C ILE A 59 7.62 2.50 15.84
N GLY A 60 6.57 2.06 16.54
CA GLY A 60 5.60 2.93 17.21
C GLY A 60 4.60 3.60 16.28
N VAL A 61 4.47 3.15 15.02
CA VAL A 61 3.51 3.68 14.04
C VAL A 61 2.26 2.81 14.09
N TYR A 62 1.40 3.06 15.08
CA TYR A 62 0.25 2.21 15.39
C TYR A 62 -0.98 2.45 14.50
N ASP A 63 -1.14 3.68 14.01
CA ASP A 63 -2.30 4.15 13.27
C ASP A 63 -1.94 5.28 12.29
N ASN A 64 -2.94 5.82 11.58
CA ASN A 64 -2.75 6.85 10.55
C ASN A 64 -2.39 8.24 11.08
N ALA A 65 -2.29 8.43 12.38
CA ALA A 65 -1.79 9.66 13.00
C ALA A 65 -0.53 9.41 13.85
N ALA A 66 0.06 8.22 13.79
CA ALA A 66 1.29 7.92 14.54
C ALA A 66 2.53 8.27 13.70
N GLU A 67 3.38 9.13 14.28
CA GLU A 67 4.61 9.61 13.63
C GLU A 67 5.68 8.51 13.54
N LEU A 68 6.28 8.33 12.37
CA LEU A 68 7.55 7.63 12.24
C LEU A 68 8.66 8.54 12.78
N ARG A 69 9.39 8.09 13.79
CA ARG A 69 10.45 8.91 14.39
C ARG A 69 11.52 9.26 13.35
N ALA A 70 11.93 10.53 13.27
CA ALA A 70 12.99 10.99 12.37
C ALA A 70 14.34 10.27 12.58
N SER A 71 14.56 9.66 13.76
CA SER A 71 15.75 8.84 14.06
C SER A 71 15.63 7.38 13.61
N GLU A 72 14.48 6.95 13.05
CA GLU A 72 14.30 5.57 12.59
C GLU A 72 14.93 5.38 11.20
N PRO A 73 15.91 4.47 11.03
CA PRO A 73 16.53 4.24 9.74
C PRO A 73 15.56 3.57 8.76
N THR A 74 15.37 4.19 7.61
CA THR A 74 14.57 3.66 6.51
C THR A 74 15.45 3.13 5.38
N LEU A 75 14.86 2.44 4.41
CA LEU A 75 15.50 2.05 3.16
C LEU A 75 16.17 3.25 2.47
N MET A 76 15.50 4.42 2.49
CA MET A 76 16.02 5.64 1.85
C MET A 76 17.30 6.15 2.51
N HIS A 77 17.40 6.11 3.83
CA HIS A 77 18.64 6.47 4.53
C HIS A 77 19.80 5.56 4.13
N ARG A 78 19.56 4.24 4.02
CA ARG A 78 20.58 3.26 3.64
C ARG A 78 21.03 3.42 2.20
N LEU A 79 20.10 3.59 1.27
CA LEU A 79 20.41 3.85 -0.15
C LEU A 79 21.14 5.17 -0.34
N ARG A 80 20.68 6.23 0.34
CA ARG A 80 21.34 7.54 0.29
C ARG A 80 22.77 7.51 0.84
N ALA A 81 23.00 6.78 1.95
CA ALA A 81 24.35 6.57 2.49
C ALA A 81 25.26 5.79 1.51
N ALA A 82 24.68 4.93 0.66
CA ALA A 82 25.37 4.24 -0.41
C ALA A 82 25.51 5.09 -1.71
N GLY A 83 25.10 6.36 -1.70
CA GLY A 83 25.28 7.28 -2.81
C GLY A 83 24.13 7.38 -3.80
N TYR A 84 22.99 6.74 -3.54
CA TYR A 84 21.82 6.83 -4.41
C TYR A 84 21.15 8.22 -4.36
N ASP A 85 20.65 8.71 -5.50
CA ASP A 85 19.64 9.77 -5.55
C ASP A 85 18.29 9.16 -5.16
N THR A 86 17.72 9.59 -4.02
CA THR A 86 16.48 9.04 -3.49
C THR A 86 15.36 10.05 -3.63
N CYS A 87 14.31 9.71 -4.39
CA CYS A 87 13.25 10.63 -4.76
C CYS A 87 11.87 10.01 -4.52
N LEU A 88 10.94 10.82 -4.01
CA LEU A 88 9.53 10.49 -3.82
C LEU A 88 8.66 11.36 -4.73
N SER A 89 7.77 10.74 -5.49
CA SER A 89 6.64 11.38 -6.15
C SER A 89 5.36 10.70 -5.67
N GLY A 90 4.52 11.40 -4.92
CA GLY A 90 3.24 10.87 -4.46
C GLY A 90 3.11 10.66 -2.96
N LYS A 91 2.08 9.88 -2.60
CA LYS A 91 1.66 9.59 -1.25
C LYS A 91 2.64 8.69 -0.51
N MET A 92 3.00 9.07 0.72
CA MET A 92 3.68 8.17 1.65
C MET A 92 3.04 8.15 3.03
N HIS A 93 2.12 9.07 3.30
CA HIS A 93 1.39 9.23 4.55
C HIS A 93 2.33 9.43 5.75
N PHE A 94 3.35 10.26 5.56
CA PHE A 94 4.21 10.65 6.65
C PHE A 94 3.49 11.61 7.59
N VAL A 95 3.41 11.23 8.85
CA VAL A 95 2.87 12.04 9.94
C VAL A 95 4.03 12.72 10.67
N GLY A 96 3.84 13.93 11.13
CA GLY A 96 4.85 14.71 11.83
C GLY A 96 5.65 15.65 10.92
N PRO A 97 6.61 16.38 11.49
CA PRO A 97 7.38 17.41 10.79
C PRO A 97 8.42 16.85 9.81
N ASP A 98 8.92 15.63 10.00
CA ASP A 98 9.81 14.99 9.02
C ASP A 98 8.99 14.39 7.88
N GLN A 99 9.00 15.04 6.74
CA GLN A 99 8.27 14.64 5.55
C GLN A 99 9.18 14.00 4.48
N LEU A 100 10.42 13.69 4.83
CA LEU A 100 11.42 13.12 3.92
C LEU A 100 11.86 11.70 4.32
N HIS A 101 12.04 11.41 5.59
CA HIS A 101 12.49 10.11 6.10
C HIS A 101 13.58 9.44 5.25
N GLY A 102 14.60 10.24 4.85
CA GLY A 102 15.73 9.78 4.06
C GLY A 102 15.62 10.03 2.55
N PHE A 103 14.46 10.35 2.00
CA PHE A 103 14.39 10.87 0.63
C PHE A 103 15.17 12.18 0.52
N GLU A 104 15.99 12.29 -0.53
CA GLU A 104 16.71 13.51 -0.83
C GLU A 104 15.78 14.57 -1.46
N GLN A 105 14.81 14.09 -2.23
CA GLN A 105 13.82 14.93 -2.90
C GLN A 105 12.41 14.37 -2.72
N ARG A 106 11.44 15.27 -2.55
CA ARG A 106 10.02 14.98 -2.62
C ARG A 106 9.38 15.94 -3.62
N LEU A 107 8.69 15.41 -4.64
CA LEU A 107 8.25 16.17 -5.80
C LEU A 107 6.83 16.71 -5.66
N THR A 108 6.01 16.08 -4.82
CA THR A 108 4.62 16.46 -4.56
C THR A 108 4.40 16.65 -3.06
N THR A 109 3.36 17.37 -2.70
CA THR A 109 2.82 17.31 -1.33
C THR A 109 2.29 15.90 -1.04
N ASP A 110 1.80 15.62 0.18
CA ASP A 110 0.96 14.44 0.43
C ASP A 110 -0.52 14.78 0.18
N VAL A 111 -1.35 13.76 -0.01
CA VAL A 111 -2.80 13.91 -0.16
C VAL A 111 -3.50 13.95 1.20
N TYR A 112 -2.88 13.39 2.22
CA TYR A 112 -3.40 13.37 3.59
C TYR A 112 -2.64 14.31 4.52
N PRO A 113 -3.29 14.77 5.62
CA PRO A 113 -2.65 15.66 6.58
C PRO A 113 -1.46 14.99 7.26
N ALA A 114 -0.46 15.79 7.59
CA ALA A 114 0.72 15.35 8.33
C ALA A 114 0.59 15.55 9.86
N ASP A 115 -0.57 16.02 10.32
CA ASP A 115 -0.85 16.28 11.73
C ASP A 115 -1.33 15.02 12.48
N LEU A 116 -1.64 15.19 13.76
CA LEU A 116 -2.04 14.11 14.67
C LEU A 116 -3.57 14.02 14.85
N ASP A 117 -4.37 14.76 14.07
CA ASP A 117 -5.82 14.88 14.29
C ASP A 117 -6.57 13.55 14.12
N TRP A 118 -6.01 12.62 13.32
CA TRP A 118 -6.57 11.28 13.12
C TRP A 118 -6.17 10.27 14.20
N THR A 119 -5.77 10.73 15.38
CA THR A 119 -5.46 9.84 16.50
C THR A 119 -6.72 9.14 17.01
N PRO A 120 -6.79 7.79 16.99
CA PRO A 120 -7.90 7.04 17.56
C PRO A 120 -7.95 7.18 19.09
N ASP A 121 -9.06 6.77 19.70
CA ASP A 121 -9.18 6.61 21.15
C ASP A 121 -9.81 5.26 21.50
N TRP A 122 -9.01 4.33 21.95
CA TRP A 122 -9.50 3.01 22.37
C TRP A 122 -10.40 3.02 23.60
N ARG A 123 -10.47 4.12 24.33
CA ARG A 123 -11.34 4.26 25.52
C ARG A 123 -12.75 4.70 25.16
N VAL A 124 -12.93 5.32 24.00
CA VAL A 124 -14.22 5.78 23.52
C VAL A 124 -15.01 4.59 22.97
N PRO A 125 -16.33 4.45 23.30
CA PRO A 125 -17.16 3.43 22.66
C PRO A 125 -17.16 3.56 21.13
N LEU A 126 -17.12 2.43 20.41
CA LEU A 126 -17.13 2.44 18.94
C LEU A 126 -18.39 3.06 18.32
N SER A 127 -19.47 3.16 19.11
CA SER A 127 -20.68 3.90 18.73
C SER A 127 -20.49 5.43 18.71
N GLU A 128 -19.45 5.93 19.37
CA GLU A 128 -19.07 7.34 19.34
C GLU A 128 -18.01 7.51 18.25
N ARG A 129 -18.44 7.65 17.01
CA ARG A 129 -17.55 7.73 15.84
C ARG A 129 -16.83 9.06 15.81
N LEU A 130 -15.52 9.02 15.64
CA LEU A 130 -14.73 10.23 15.36
C LEU A 130 -15.04 10.72 13.93
N PRO A 131 -15.04 12.05 13.69
CA PRO A 131 -15.47 12.62 12.41
C PRO A 131 -14.67 12.15 11.19
N TRP A 132 -13.44 11.68 11.38
CA TRP A 132 -12.54 11.20 10.33
C TRP A 132 -12.64 9.69 10.06
N TYR A 133 -13.43 8.94 10.86
CA TYR A 133 -13.64 7.51 10.60
C TYR A 133 -14.32 7.31 9.25
N HIS A 134 -13.97 6.23 8.57
CA HIS A 134 -14.64 5.85 7.34
C HIS A 134 -16.15 5.74 7.56
N THR A 135 -16.90 6.26 6.60
CA THR A 135 -18.36 6.17 6.53
C THR A 135 -18.77 5.43 5.27
N MET A 136 -20.04 5.16 5.09
CA MET A 136 -20.55 4.53 3.87
C MET A 136 -20.70 5.50 2.69
N GLU A 137 -20.29 6.75 2.81
CA GLU A 137 -20.52 7.77 1.77
C GLU A 137 -19.87 7.38 0.42
N SER A 138 -18.60 6.98 0.41
CA SER A 138 -17.91 6.57 -0.81
C SER A 138 -18.55 5.35 -1.48
N VAL A 139 -19.18 4.48 -0.70
CA VAL A 139 -19.90 3.31 -1.22
C VAL A 139 -21.27 3.69 -1.80
N LEU A 140 -21.91 4.69 -1.21
CA LEU A 140 -23.24 5.14 -1.62
C LEU A 140 -23.20 6.07 -2.83
N THR A 141 -22.12 6.84 -2.99
CA THR A 141 -21.99 7.93 -3.99
C THR A 141 -20.86 7.75 -5.00
N PRO A 142 -20.43 6.51 -5.36
CA PRO A 142 -19.43 6.34 -6.39
C PRO A 142 -20.00 6.81 -7.74
N GLY A 143 -19.13 7.33 -8.62
CA GLY A 143 -19.66 7.75 -9.91
C GLY A 143 -18.68 8.41 -10.85
N VAL A 144 -19.29 8.98 -11.89
CA VAL A 144 -18.57 9.64 -12.97
C VAL A 144 -18.41 11.12 -12.64
N CYS A 145 -17.19 11.63 -12.83
CA CYS A 145 -16.86 13.05 -12.72
C CYS A 145 -15.95 13.48 -13.87
N ALA A 146 -15.77 14.77 -14.07
CA ALA A 146 -14.80 15.31 -15.03
C ALA A 146 -13.39 15.39 -14.43
N ALA A 147 -13.30 15.63 -13.12
CA ALA A 147 -12.07 15.71 -12.34
C ALA A 147 -12.38 15.41 -10.87
N SER A 148 -11.44 14.87 -10.13
CA SER A 148 -11.51 14.72 -8.68
C SER A 148 -10.15 15.02 -8.08
N MET A 149 -10.13 15.34 -6.77
CA MET A 149 -8.88 15.63 -6.07
C MET A 149 -7.85 14.51 -6.23
N GLN A 150 -8.29 13.25 -6.12
CA GLN A 150 -7.37 12.11 -6.23
C GLN A 150 -6.83 11.90 -7.65
N MET A 151 -7.66 12.07 -8.68
CA MET A 151 -7.18 12.00 -10.07
C MET A 151 -6.23 13.15 -10.40
N ASP A 152 -6.55 14.38 -9.98
CA ASP A 152 -5.67 15.53 -10.21
C ASP A 152 -4.33 15.35 -9.47
N TYR A 153 -4.36 14.77 -8.26
CA TYR A 153 -3.16 14.43 -7.51
C TYR A 153 -2.33 13.35 -8.20
N ASP A 154 -2.94 12.25 -8.63
CA ASP A 154 -2.24 11.16 -9.30
C ASP A 154 -1.72 11.56 -10.69
N ASP A 155 -2.44 12.42 -11.42
CA ASP A 155 -1.97 13.03 -12.67
C ASP A 155 -0.69 13.87 -12.42
N GLU A 156 -0.64 14.66 -11.34
CA GLU A 156 0.55 15.42 -10.93
C GLU A 156 1.69 14.49 -10.53
N VAL A 157 1.41 13.41 -9.76
CA VAL A 157 2.41 12.40 -9.37
C VAL A 157 3.06 11.77 -10.59
N ALA A 158 2.26 11.33 -11.58
CA ALA A 158 2.76 10.75 -12.82
C ALA A 158 3.60 11.76 -13.60
N HIS A 159 3.09 12.98 -13.77
CA HIS A 159 3.80 14.05 -14.48
C HIS A 159 5.18 14.35 -13.87
N ARG A 160 5.26 14.48 -12.55
CA ARG A 160 6.51 14.74 -11.84
C ARG A 160 7.48 13.56 -11.93
N ALA A 161 6.99 12.34 -11.81
CA ALA A 161 7.79 11.13 -11.96
C ALA A 161 8.40 11.01 -13.36
N VAL A 162 7.59 11.22 -14.40
CA VAL A 162 8.04 11.23 -15.81
C VAL A 162 9.12 12.30 -16.04
N ARG A 163 8.95 13.50 -15.49
CA ARG A 163 9.95 14.55 -15.57
C ARG A 163 11.24 14.15 -14.86
N LYS A 164 11.14 13.61 -13.63
CA LYS A 164 12.32 13.14 -12.86
C LYS A 164 13.09 12.05 -13.60
N LEU A 165 12.44 11.10 -14.24
CA LEU A 165 13.09 10.06 -15.05
C LEU A 165 13.92 10.67 -16.19
N ARG A 166 13.41 11.71 -16.85
CA ARG A 166 14.15 12.43 -17.88
C ARG A 166 15.39 13.15 -17.32
N ASP A 167 15.28 13.71 -16.12
CA ASP A 167 16.38 14.38 -15.44
C ASP A 167 17.47 13.37 -15.03
N LEU A 168 17.05 12.20 -14.47
CA LEU A 168 17.95 11.08 -14.16
C LEU A 168 18.67 10.51 -15.39
N ALA A 169 18.01 10.50 -16.56
CA ALA A 169 18.64 10.08 -17.80
C ALA A 169 19.70 11.06 -18.34
N ARG A 170 19.55 12.37 -18.03
CA ARG A 170 20.51 13.41 -18.38
C ARG A 170 21.74 13.41 -17.48
N ASP A 171 21.56 13.09 -16.21
CA ASP A 171 22.62 12.99 -15.21
C ASP A 171 22.62 11.59 -14.59
N ARG A 172 23.53 10.74 -15.05
CA ARG A 172 23.73 9.36 -14.59
C ARG A 172 24.89 9.20 -13.62
N ALA A 173 25.32 10.30 -12.99
CA ALA A 173 26.48 10.27 -12.08
C ALA A 173 26.24 9.41 -10.83
N ARG A 174 24.98 9.24 -10.44
CA ARG A 174 24.57 8.45 -9.25
C ARG A 174 23.52 7.42 -9.64
N PRO A 175 23.51 6.23 -9.01
CA PRO A 175 22.35 5.35 -9.07
C PRO A 175 21.14 6.04 -8.40
N PHE A 176 19.94 5.64 -8.77
CA PHE A 176 18.73 6.27 -8.24
C PHE A 176 17.77 5.27 -7.61
N PHE A 177 16.95 5.77 -6.69
CA PHE A 177 15.74 5.14 -6.22
C PHE A 177 14.59 6.15 -6.38
N LEU A 178 13.62 5.82 -7.21
CA LEU A 178 12.42 6.62 -7.43
C LEU A 178 11.20 5.88 -6.91
N CYS A 179 10.60 6.38 -5.84
CA CYS A 179 9.30 5.92 -5.37
C CYS A 179 8.20 6.74 -6.05
N VAL A 180 7.35 6.08 -6.82
CA VAL A 180 6.13 6.69 -7.38
C VAL A 180 4.94 6.05 -6.68
N SER A 181 4.14 6.85 -5.99
CA SER A 181 3.09 6.36 -5.10
C SER A 181 1.76 7.05 -5.37
N PHE A 182 0.87 6.35 -6.05
CA PHE A 182 -0.46 6.83 -6.40
C PHE A 182 -1.47 6.60 -5.29
N THR A 183 -2.54 7.41 -5.30
CA THR A 183 -3.64 7.31 -4.33
C THR A 183 -4.71 6.32 -4.80
N ASN A 184 -5.03 6.30 -6.11
CA ASN A 184 -5.96 5.31 -6.62
C ASN A 184 -5.39 3.88 -6.50
N PRO A 185 -6.30 2.88 -6.28
CA PRO A 185 -7.75 2.92 -6.28
C PRO A 185 -8.43 3.19 -4.93
N HIS A 186 -7.78 3.87 -3.95
CA HIS A 186 -8.42 4.29 -2.70
C HIS A 186 -9.68 5.15 -2.96
N ASP A 187 -10.70 5.03 -2.13
CA ASP A 187 -11.88 5.89 -2.17
C ASP A 187 -11.55 7.39 -1.89
N PRO A 188 -12.42 8.32 -2.32
CA PRO A 188 -13.71 8.18 -3.01
C PRO A 188 -13.55 7.73 -4.47
N TRP A 189 -14.50 6.89 -4.91
CA TRP A 189 -14.44 6.30 -6.25
C TRP A 189 -15.18 7.20 -7.27
N GLU A 190 -14.51 8.26 -7.68
CA GLU A 190 -15.01 9.25 -8.63
C GLU A 190 -14.08 9.28 -9.85
N LEU A 191 -14.53 8.76 -10.99
CA LEU A 191 -13.70 8.52 -12.15
C LEU A 191 -14.24 9.25 -13.40
N ARG A 192 -13.32 9.56 -14.34
CA ARG A 192 -13.70 10.09 -15.65
C ARG A 192 -14.48 9.05 -16.47
N PRO A 193 -15.37 9.50 -17.39
CA PRO A 193 -16.19 8.60 -18.20
C PRO A 193 -15.38 7.55 -18.94
N GLU A 194 -14.20 7.89 -19.47
CA GLU A 194 -13.36 7.00 -20.26
C GLU A 194 -12.87 5.76 -19.50
N TYR A 195 -12.82 5.80 -18.17
CA TYR A 195 -12.47 4.66 -17.32
C TYR A 195 -13.72 3.90 -16.90
N TRP A 196 -14.78 4.64 -16.57
CA TRP A 196 -16.07 4.06 -16.21
C TRP A 196 -16.67 3.24 -17.36
N ASP A 197 -16.69 3.80 -18.56
CA ASP A 197 -17.30 3.17 -19.73
C ASP A 197 -16.52 1.96 -20.28
N ARG A 198 -15.37 1.62 -19.69
CA ARG A 198 -14.63 0.40 -20.04
C ARG A 198 -15.32 -0.88 -19.59
N TYR A 199 -16.25 -0.80 -18.66
CA TYR A 199 -16.87 -1.96 -18.02
C TYR A 199 -18.37 -2.00 -18.29
N ASP A 200 -18.88 -3.15 -18.71
CA ASP A 200 -20.31 -3.41 -18.74
C ASP A 200 -20.80 -3.66 -17.31
N PRO A 201 -21.79 -2.92 -16.79
CA PRO A 201 -22.34 -3.15 -15.45
C PRO A 201 -22.84 -4.58 -15.22
N VAL A 202 -23.21 -5.30 -16.28
CA VAL A 202 -23.66 -6.71 -16.21
C VAL A 202 -22.52 -7.66 -15.84
N GLU A 203 -21.29 -7.33 -16.20
CA GLU A 203 -20.10 -8.14 -15.90
C GLU A 203 -19.60 -7.93 -14.45
N ILE A 204 -20.10 -6.91 -13.75
CA ILE A 204 -19.68 -6.64 -12.38
C ILE A 204 -20.37 -7.62 -11.42
N SER A 205 -19.59 -8.54 -10.88
CA SER A 205 -20.09 -9.52 -9.91
C SER A 205 -20.43 -8.90 -8.57
N LEU A 206 -21.37 -9.50 -7.85
CA LEU A 206 -21.54 -9.29 -6.41
C LEU A 206 -20.36 -9.91 -5.65
N PRO A 207 -20.14 -9.54 -4.36
CA PRO A 207 -19.16 -10.19 -3.50
C PRO A 207 -19.34 -11.72 -3.50
N SER A 208 -18.24 -12.46 -3.50
CA SER A 208 -18.24 -13.94 -3.40
C SER A 208 -18.82 -14.39 -2.06
N VAL A 209 -18.54 -13.63 -1.01
CA VAL A 209 -19.15 -13.77 0.31
C VAL A 209 -19.98 -12.53 0.58
N GLY A 210 -21.30 -12.67 0.56
CA GLY A 210 -22.22 -11.58 0.88
C GLY A 210 -22.16 -11.15 2.33
N LEU A 211 -23.06 -10.24 2.73
CA LEU A 211 -23.15 -9.76 4.11
C LEU A 211 -23.35 -10.92 5.09
N VAL A 212 -22.38 -11.13 5.97
CA VAL A 212 -22.46 -12.14 7.03
C VAL A 212 -23.43 -11.65 8.12
N PRO A 213 -24.43 -12.46 8.55
CA PRO A 213 -25.31 -12.09 9.64
C PRO A 213 -24.53 -11.72 10.92
N ARG A 214 -24.99 -10.72 11.68
CA ARG A 214 -24.30 -10.29 12.92
C ARG A 214 -24.08 -11.43 13.92
N SER A 215 -24.97 -12.41 13.96
CA SER A 215 -24.86 -13.58 14.85
C SER A 215 -23.76 -14.58 14.44
N GLU A 216 -23.25 -14.46 13.22
CA GLU A 216 -22.23 -15.35 12.63
C GLU A 216 -20.90 -14.65 12.35
N ALA A 217 -20.92 -13.32 12.37
CA ALA A 217 -19.74 -12.50 12.14
C ALA A 217 -18.79 -12.53 13.36
N ASP A 218 -17.50 -12.54 13.10
CA ASP A 218 -16.49 -12.45 14.14
C ASP A 218 -16.51 -11.07 14.83
N PRO A 219 -16.04 -10.96 16.08
CA PRO A 219 -16.11 -9.71 16.83
C PRO A 219 -15.36 -8.55 16.18
N HIS A 220 -14.24 -8.81 15.50
CA HIS A 220 -13.49 -7.75 14.81
C HIS A 220 -14.31 -7.18 13.64
N SER A 221 -14.90 -8.03 12.81
CA SER A 221 -15.83 -7.60 11.74
C SER A 221 -17.01 -6.79 12.29
N LEU A 222 -17.58 -7.19 13.43
CA LEU A 222 -18.67 -6.43 14.07
C LEU A 222 -18.23 -5.03 14.50
N ARG A 223 -17.02 -4.91 15.08
CA ARG A 223 -16.45 -3.61 15.46
C ARG A 223 -16.23 -2.70 14.25
N LEU A 224 -15.73 -3.22 13.13
CA LEU A 224 -15.58 -2.46 11.90
C LEU A 224 -16.93 -1.99 11.34
N ARG A 225 -17.96 -2.86 11.38
CA ARG A 225 -19.32 -2.51 10.95
C ARG A 225 -19.92 -1.40 11.82
N ASP A 226 -19.74 -1.49 13.13
CA ASP A 226 -20.24 -0.47 14.06
C ASP A 226 -19.50 0.87 13.87
N MET A 227 -18.17 0.83 13.68
CA MET A 227 -17.34 2.00 13.47
C MET A 227 -17.70 2.75 12.18
N SER A 228 -17.86 2.03 11.06
CA SER A 228 -18.13 2.65 9.74
C SER A 228 -19.62 2.83 9.45
N GLY A 229 -20.51 2.39 10.34
CA GLY A 229 -21.97 2.49 10.15
C GLY A 229 -22.52 1.61 9.04
N ILE A 230 -21.88 0.50 8.75
CA ILE A 230 -22.28 -0.41 7.67
C ILE A 230 -23.73 -0.90 7.88
N ASP A 231 -24.08 -1.27 9.11
CA ASP A 231 -25.40 -1.78 9.43
C ASP A 231 -26.51 -0.71 9.48
N GLU A 232 -26.16 0.56 9.42
CA GLU A 232 -27.13 1.66 9.37
C GLU A 232 -27.64 1.91 7.94
N VAL A 233 -26.99 1.27 6.95
CA VAL A 233 -27.29 1.42 5.54
C VAL A 233 -27.71 0.07 4.96
N SER A 234 -28.85 0.03 4.28
CA SER A 234 -29.25 -1.12 3.49
C SER A 234 -28.82 -0.93 2.03
N LEU A 235 -27.76 -1.60 1.62
CA LEU A 235 -27.28 -1.54 0.23
C LEU A 235 -28.07 -2.52 -0.64
N SER A 236 -28.56 -2.04 -1.78
CA SER A 236 -29.06 -2.90 -2.84
C SER A 236 -27.91 -3.53 -3.62
N ASP A 237 -28.19 -4.64 -4.29
CA ASP A 237 -27.22 -5.28 -5.20
C ASP A 237 -26.66 -4.32 -6.26
N ASP A 238 -27.52 -3.42 -6.76
CA ASP A 238 -27.09 -2.42 -7.76
C ASP A 238 -26.13 -1.38 -7.17
N GLN A 239 -26.32 -0.98 -5.90
CA GLN A 239 -25.38 -0.08 -5.22
C GLN A 239 -24.04 -0.77 -4.97
N VAL A 240 -24.07 -2.03 -4.55
CA VAL A 240 -22.85 -2.85 -4.39
C VAL A 240 -22.10 -2.98 -5.73
N ARG A 241 -22.80 -3.36 -6.80
CA ARG A 241 -22.19 -3.45 -8.13
C ARG A 241 -21.62 -2.10 -8.58
N ARG A 242 -22.33 -1.00 -8.32
CA ARG A 242 -21.87 0.33 -8.71
C ARG A 242 -20.57 0.74 -7.99
N ALA A 243 -20.43 0.44 -6.71
CA ALA A 243 -19.20 0.69 -5.96
C ALA A 243 -18.04 -0.15 -6.51
N ARG A 244 -18.29 -1.44 -6.78
CA ARG A 244 -17.29 -2.35 -7.38
C ARG A 244 -16.88 -1.90 -8.79
N HIS A 245 -17.83 -1.46 -9.61
CA HIS A 245 -17.59 -0.88 -10.93
C HIS A 245 -16.63 0.33 -10.84
N ALA A 246 -16.91 1.24 -9.92
CA ALA A 246 -16.06 2.42 -9.72
C ALA A 246 -14.64 2.04 -9.31
N TYR A 247 -14.47 1.04 -8.44
CA TYR A 247 -13.17 0.54 -8.06
C TYR A 247 -12.41 -0.10 -9.23
N TYR A 248 -13.09 -0.87 -10.10
CA TYR A 248 -12.48 -1.42 -11.31
C TYR A 248 -12.02 -0.32 -12.28
N ALA A 249 -12.84 0.73 -12.44
CA ALA A 249 -12.47 1.91 -13.20
C ALA A 249 -11.26 2.64 -12.60
N ALA A 250 -11.16 2.73 -11.26
CA ALA A 250 -10.01 3.30 -10.57
C ALA A 250 -8.73 2.49 -10.78
N ILE A 251 -8.82 1.17 -10.82
CA ILE A 251 -7.67 0.31 -11.17
C ILE A 251 -7.20 0.59 -12.59
N SER A 252 -8.13 0.67 -13.57
CA SER A 252 -7.75 0.98 -14.96
C SER A 252 -7.15 2.38 -15.11
N TYR A 253 -7.63 3.35 -14.33
CA TYR A 253 -7.05 4.69 -14.31
C TYR A 253 -5.60 4.67 -13.80
N VAL A 254 -5.37 4.06 -12.65
CA VAL A 254 -4.01 4.06 -12.07
C VAL A 254 -3.05 3.19 -12.87
N ASP A 255 -3.53 2.11 -13.51
CA ASP A 255 -2.74 1.29 -14.42
C ASP A 255 -2.21 2.10 -15.60
N GLU A 256 -3.03 3.01 -16.15
CA GLU A 256 -2.62 3.91 -17.23
C GLU A 256 -1.53 4.91 -16.74
N ARG A 257 -1.67 5.47 -15.52
CA ARG A 257 -0.62 6.32 -14.93
C ARG A 257 0.68 5.55 -14.70
N ILE A 258 0.61 4.29 -14.26
CA ILE A 258 1.77 3.39 -14.14
C ILE A 258 2.39 3.17 -15.52
N GLY A 259 1.58 2.91 -16.54
CA GLY A 259 2.04 2.75 -17.93
C GLY A 259 2.80 3.97 -18.46
N GLU A 260 2.36 5.20 -18.13
CA GLU A 260 3.07 6.43 -18.48
C GLU A 260 4.46 6.49 -17.84
N VAL A 261 4.57 6.12 -16.56
CA VAL A 261 5.86 6.11 -15.85
C VAL A 261 6.81 5.05 -16.41
N LEU A 262 6.30 3.82 -16.62
CA LEU A 262 7.09 2.72 -17.19
C LEU A 262 7.52 3.03 -18.64
N GLY A 263 6.63 3.62 -19.44
CA GLY A 263 6.93 4.09 -20.79
C GLY A 263 8.01 5.19 -20.80
N ALA A 264 7.96 6.11 -19.82
CA ALA A 264 8.98 7.13 -19.67
C ALA A 264 10.35 6.55 -19.23
N LEU A 265 10.37 5.55 -18.35
CA LEU A 265 11.58 4.82 -17.95
C LEU A 265 12.25 4.17 -19.17
N SER A 266 11.45 3.49 -20.01
CA SER A 266 11.94 2.88 -21.24
C SER A 266 12.43 3.91 -22.27
N ALA A 267 11.65 4.97 -22.51
CA ALA A 267 12.00 6.04 -23.44
C ALA A 267 13.26 6.83 -23.01
N ALA A 268 13.54 6.88 -21.71
CA ALA A 268 14.74 7.47 -21.13
C ALA A 268 15.98 6.56 -21.25
N GLY A 269 15.84 5.32 -21.74
CA GLY A 269 16.91 4.33 -21.83
C GLY A 269 17.46 3.91 -20.48
N LEU A 270 16.58 3.83 -19.47
CA LEU A 270 16.93 3.45 -18.09
C LEU A 270 16.40 2.04 -17.73
N ALA A 271 15.49 1.48 -18.54
CA ALA A 271 14.76 0.26 -18.19
C ALA A 271 15.68 -0.96 -17.98
N ASP A 272 16.72 -1.12 -18.80
CA ASP A 272 17.62 -2.29 -18.75
C ASP A 272 18.46 -2.35 -17.46
N ASP A 273 18.71 -1.18 -16.83
CA ASP A 273 19.51 -1.03 -15.62
C ASP A 273 18.65 -0.76 -14.37
N THR A 274 17.31 -0.89 -14.48
CA THR A 274 16.39 -0.56 -13.38
C THR A 274 15.57 -1.77 -12.96
N ILE A 275 15.60 -2.07 -11.68
CA ILE A 275 14.68 -3.03 -11.06
C ILE A 275 13.37 -2.30 -10.76
N VAL A 276 12.27 -2.80 -11.30
CA VAL A 276 10.93 -2.28 -11.03
C VAL A 276 10.24 -3.17 -9.99
N LEU A 277 9.85 -2.59 -8.85
CA LEU A 277 9.04 -3.24 -7.84
C LEU A 277 7.66 -2.57 -7.80
N PHE A 278 6.62 -3.35 -7.98
CA PHE A 278 5.23 -2.90 -7.85
C PHE A 278 4.56 -3.56 -6.65
N THR A 279 3.88 -2.76 -5.82
CA THR A 279 3.07 -3.23 -4.70
C THR A 279 1.97 -2.23 -4.32
N ALA A 280 1.05 -2.65 -3.45
CA ALA A 280 0.12 -1.79 -2.72
C ALA A 280 0.46 -1.80 -1.23
N ASP A 281 0.00 -0.80 -0.49
CA ASP A 281 0.21 -0.74 0.96
C ASP A 281 -0.72 -1.67 1.74
N HIS A 282 -1.97 -1.83 1.30
CA HIS A 282 -2.98 -2.78 1.80
C HIS A 282 -4.03 -3.00 0.70
N GLY A 283 -4.99 -3.88 0.96
CA GLY A 283 -6.08 -4.20 0.06
C GLY A 283 -7.38 -3.43 0.32
N GLU A 284 -8.48 -3.94 -0.24
CA GLU A 284 -9.85 -3.42 -0.17
C GLU A 284 -10.83 -4.58 -0.08
N MET A 285 -11.72 -4.58 0.92
CA MET A 285 -12.75 -5.60 1.12
C MET A 285 -13.83 -5.56 0.03
N LEU A 286 -14.15 -4.40 -0.49
CA LEU A 286 -15.05 -4.16 -1.63
C LEU A 286 -16.40 -4.91 -1.54
N GLY A 287 -16.98 -4.97 -0.34
CA GLY A 287 -18.24 -5.62 -0.05
C GLY A 287 -18.13 -7.10 0.33
N GLU A 288 -16.95 -7.72 0.21
CA GLU A 288 -16.77 -9.11 0.67
C GLU A 288 -17.08 -9.22 2.17
N ARG A 289 -17.88 -10.22 2.55
CA ARG A 289 -18.41 -10.45 3.91
C ARG A 289 -19.28 -9.29 4.44
N GLY A 290 -19.70 -8.37 3.56
CA GLY A 290 -20.39 -7.13 3.90
C GLY A 290 -19.47 -6.05 4.46
N LEU A 291 -18.14 -6.25 4.40
CA LEU A 291 -17.15 -5.28 4.82
C LEU A 291 -16.67 -4.42 3.63
N TRP A 292 -16.28 -3.21 3.94
CA TRP A 292 -15.74 -2.23 2.99
C TRP A 292 -14.42 -1.67 3.52
N TYR A 293 -13.62 -1.14 2.60
CA TYR A 293 -12.30 -0.58 2.92
C TYR A 293 -11.31 -1.67 3.36
N LYS A 294 -10.52 -1.39 4.37
CA LYS A 294 -9.40 -2.19 4.91
C LYS A 294 -9.66 -2.54 6.38
N MET A 295 -8.61 -2.60 7.20
CA MET A 295 -8.66 -2.80 8.65
C MET A 295 -8.99 -4.23 9.09
N ALA A 296 -9.18 -5.16 8.14
CA ALA A 296 -9.46 -6.58 8.41
C ALA A 296 -8.26 -7.46 8.01
N PHE A 297 -8.20 -8.67 8.56
CA PHE A 297 -7.15 -9.64 8.21
C PHE A 297 -7.55 -10.59 7.08
N PHE A 298 -8.74 -10.47 6.52
CA PHE A 298 -9.17 -11.26 5.37
C PHE A 298 -8.33 -10.97 4.13
N GLU A 299 -8.25 -11.99 3.23
CA GLU A 299 -7.42 -11.88 2.01
C GLU A 299 -7.64 -10.59 1.22
N PRO A 300 -8.89 -10.10 1.00
CA PRO A 300 -9.09 -8.86 0.26
C PRO A 300 -8.47 -7.62 0.91
N ALA A 301 -8.32 -7.57 2.24
CA ALA A 301 -7.71 -6.43 2.93
C ALA A 301 -6.20 -6.61 3.18
N ALA A 302 -5.74 -7.83 3.45
CA ALA A 302 -4.37 -8.07 3.89
C ALA A 302 -3.41 -8.53 2.77
N ARG A 303 -3.92 -9.23 1.73
CA ARG A 303 -3.10 -9.73 0.62
C ARG A 303 -3.00 -8.69 -0.49
N VAL A 304 -1.77 -8.28 -0.78
CA VAL A 304 -1.45 -7.21 -1.73
C VAL A 304 -0.67 -7.76 -2.94
N PRO A 305 -0.70 -7.09 -4.10
CA PRO A 305 0.17 -7.46 -5.20
C PRO A 305 1.63 -7.16 -4.85
N LEU A 306 2.53 -8.05 -5.26
CA LEU A 306 3.97 -7.82 -5.25
C LEU A 306 4.56 -8.41 -6.53
N ILE A 307 5.10 -7.54 -7.38
CA ILE A 307 5.70 -7.91 -8.66
C ILE A 307 7.08 -7.27 -8.73
N VAL A 308 8.10 -8.06 -9.05
CA VAL A 308 9.48 -7.57 -9.25
C VAL A 308 9.95 -7.93 -10.65
N SER A 309 10.28 -6.91 -11.44
CA SER A 309 10.76 -7.09 -12.80
C SER A 309 12.13 -6.43 -12.98
N ALA A 310 13.07 -7.19 -13.51
CA ALA A 310 14.40 -6.74 -13.91
C ALA A 310 14.82 -7.53 -15.15
N PRO A 311 14.40 -7.10 -16.36
CA PRO A 311 14.68 -7.80 -17.59
C PRO A 311 16.18 -8.08 -17.77
N GLY A 312 16.54 -9.34 -18.06
CA GLY A 312 17.93 -9.76 -18.16
C GLY A 312 18.62 -10.13 -16.86
N ARG A 313 18.01 -9.85 -15.70
CA ARG A 313 18.52 -10.27 -14.38
C ARG A 313 17.74 -11.46 -13.81
N PHE A 314 16.41 -11.39 -13.86
CA PHE A 314 15.52 -12.45 -13.37
C PHE A 314 14.67 -12.96 -14.52
N ALA A 315 14.42 -14.29 -14.56
CA ALA A 315 13.42 -14.86 -15.46
C ALA A 315 12.01 -14.60 -14.90
N PRO A 316 11.01 -14.39 -15.76
CA PRO A 316 9.63 -14.35 -15.33
C PRO A 316 9.22 -15.62 -14.58
N GLY A 317 8.48 -15.48 -13.49
CA GLY A 317 8.08 -16.61 -12.65
C GLY A 317 6.96 -16.28 -11.68
N ARG A 318 6.57 -17.27 -10.89
CA ARG A 318 5.56 -17.14 -9.83
C ARG A 318 6.08 -17.79 -8.55
N VAL A 319 5.86 -17.13 -7.42
CA VAL A 319 6.25 -17.59 -6.08
C VAL A 319 4.98 -17.69 -5.25
N GLY A 320 4.63 -18.91 -4.82
CA GLY A 320 3.39 -19.19 -4.09
C GLY A 320 3.50 -19.03 -2.58
N GLU A 321 4.70 -19.15 -2.02
CA GLU A 321 4.96 -19.08 -0.59
C GLU A 321 4.62 -17.71 -0.02
N PRO A 322 4.10 -17.67 1.24
CA PRO A 322 3.77 -16.41 1.89
C PRO A 322 4.99 -15.51 2.13
N VAL A 323 4.89 -14.25 1.71
CA VAL A 323 5.91 -13.22 1.91
C VAL A 323 5.29 -11.96 2.52
N SER A 324 6.10 -11.11 3.11
CA SER A 324 5.69 -9.86 3.73
C SER A 324 6.25 -8.65 2.99
N LEU A 325 5.56 -7.52 3.03
CA LEU A 325 6.17 -6.26 2.59
C LEU A 325 7.34 -5.82 3.50
N LEU A 326 7.52 -6.41 4.68
CA LEU A 326 8.74 -6.25 5.49
C LEU A 326 9.98 -6.77 4.77
N ASP A 327 9.81 -7.76 3.90
CA ASP A 327 10.89 -8.38 3.14
C ASP A 327 11.42 -7.47 2.01
N VAL A 328 10.69 -6.39 1.66
CA VAL A 328 11.07 -5.46 0.59
C VAL A 328 12.36 -4.72 0.91
N LEU A 329 12.52 -4.23 2.14
CA LEU A 329 13.75 -3.51 2.53
C LEU A 329 15.00 -4.40 2.40
N PRO A 330 15.10 -5.58 3.04
CA PRO A 330 16.29 -6.42 2.92
C PRO A 330 16.52 -6.89 1.49
N THR A 331 15.46 -7.17 0.73
CA THR A 331 15.55 -7.53 -0.69
C THR A 331 16.14 -6.40 -1.53
N ALA A 332 15.62 -5.18 -1.39
CA ALA A 332 16.13 -4.03 -2.14
C ALA A 332 17.60 -3.74 -1.82
N LEU A 333 18.01 -3.86 -0.56
CA LEU A 333 19.41 -3.69 -0.15
C LEU A 333 20.30 -4.76 -0.77
N GLU A 334 19.93 -6.03 -0.69
CA GLU A 334 20.71 -7.13 -1.26
C GLU A 334 20.82 -7.00 -2.79
N LEU A 335 19.75 -6.65 -3.48
CA LEU A 335 19.76 -6.40 -4.93
C LEU A 335 20.67 -5.24 -5.33
N CYS A 336 20.90 -4.29 -4.42
CA CYS A 336 21.86 -3.18 -4.58
C CYS A 336 23.26 -3.51 -4.07
N GLY A 337 23.53 -4.75 -3.63
CA GLY A 337 24.83 -5.16 -3.07
C GLY A 337 25.13 -4.58 -1.68
N LEU A 338 24.11 -4.21 -0.93
CA LEU A 338 24.18 -3.65 0.42
C LEU A 338 23.74 -4.67 1.47
N GLU A 339 24.29 -4.56 2.68
CA GLU A 339 23.85 -5.39 3.79
C GLU A 339 22.52 -4.90 4.38
N GLY A 340 21.62 -5.85 4.64
CA GLY A 340 20.33 -5.64 5.31
C GLY A 340 20.07 -6.70 6.36
N SER A 341 19.21 -6.40 7.33
CA SER A 341 18.67 -7.36 8.29
C SER A 341 17.24 -7.72 7.91
N GLY A 342 16.84 -8.95 8.14
CA GLY A 342 15.53 -9.48 7.79
C GLY A 342 15.60 -10.54 6.69
N ARG A 343 14.43 -11.07 6.28
CA ARG A 343 14.32 -12.05 5.20
C ARG A 343 14.38 -11.33 3.86
N SER A 344 15.34 -11.69 3.02
CA SER A 344 15.41 -11.21 1.63
C SER A 344 14.72 -12.20 0.68
N LEU A 345 14.06 -11.64 -0.33
CA LEU A 345 13.44 -12.39 -1.43
C LEU A 345 14.35 -12.50 -2.66
N ALA A 346 15.62 -12.08 -2.57
CA ALA A 346 16.54 -12.14 -3.71
C ALA A 346 16.70 -13.57 -4.24
N GLY A 347 16.83 -14.57 -3.36
CA GLY A 347 16.85 -15.99 -3.74
C GLY A 347 15.56 -16.43 -4.43
N ALA A 348 14.40 -15.97 -3.96
CA ALA A 348 13.11 -16.25 -4.59
C ALA A 348 12.98 -15.66 -6.00
N LEU A 349 13.64 -14.54 -6.27
CA LEU A 349 13.70 -13.93 -7.60
C LEU A 349 14.60 -14.71 -8.58
N GLU A 350 15.57 -15.47 -8.07
CA GLU A 350 16.54 -16.23 -8.88
C GLU A 350 16.07 -17.67 -9.14
N ASP A 351 15.64 -18.37 -8.09
CA ASP A 351 15.32 -19.81 -8.15
C ASP A 351 13.92 -20.17 -7.62
N GLY A 352 13.12 -19.20 -7.20
CA GLY A 352 11.78 -19.38 -6.67
C GLY A 352 11.73 -19.84 -5.20
N ALA A 353 12.87 -19.95 -4.52
CA ALA A 353 12.92 -20.46 -3.15
C ALA A 353 12.71 -19.34 -2.11
N VAL A 354 11.70 -19.47 -1.27
CA VAL A 354 11.46 -18.61 -0.10
C VAL A 354 11.81 -19.39 1.16
N GLY A 355 12.59 -18.78 2.06
CA GLY A 355 12.89 -19.38 3.36
C GLY A 355 11.63 -19.50 4.23
N ASP A 356 11.56 -20.58 5.03
CA ASP A 356 10.47 -20.80 5.99
C ASP A 356 10.44 -19.68 7.03
N ALA A 357 9.39 -18.86 7.01
CA ALA A 357 9.11 -17.87 8.04
C ALA A 357 7.63 -17.53 8.06
N ASP A 358 7.08 -17.38 9.24
CA ASP A 358 5.72 -16.88 9.40
C ASP A 358 5.64 -15.41 8.96
N VAL A 359 4.64 -15.09 8.15
CA VAL A 359 4.27 -13.71 7.90
C VAL A 359 3.43 -13.19 9.06
N ALA A 360 3.79 -12.03 9.59
CA ALA A 360 3.09 -11.36 10.67
C ALA A 360 2.44 -10.07 10.17
N VAL A 361 1.19 -9.84 10.59
CA VAL A 361 0.43 -8.64 10.32
C VAL A 361 -0.17 -8.12 11.62
N GLU A 362 -0.09 -6.82 11.87
CA GLU A 362 -0.60 -6.17 13.08
C GLU A 362 -1.73 -5.18 12.74
N TYR A 363 -2.71 -5.11 13.61
CA TYR A 363 -3.70 -4.05 13.57
C TYR A 363 -3.89 -3.44 14.96
N LEU A 364 -3.56 -2.15 15.10
CA LEU A 364 -3.41 -1.43 16.37
C LEU A 364 -4.16 -0.08 16.38
N ALA A 365 -5.08 0.11 15.41
CA ALA A 365 -5.68 1.41 15.10
C ALA A 365 -7.15 1.50 15.53
N GLU A 366 -7.97 2.22 14.77
CA GLU A 366 -9.41 2.35 14.99
C GLU A 366 -10.16 1.02 14.80
N GLY A 367 -11.29 0.84 15.44
CA GLY A 367 -12.10 -0.39 15.33
C GLY A 367 -11.62 -1.56 16.19
N VAL A 368 -10.51 -1.42 16.95
CA VAL A 368 -10.08 -2.37 18.00
C VAL A 368 -9.91 -1.67 19.34
N ARG A 369 -9.79 -2.44 20.41
CA ARG A 369 -9.53 -1.95 21.78
C ARG A 369 -8.35 -2.64 22.45
N SER A 370 -7.83 -3.64 21.80
CA SER A 370 -6.61 -4.36 22.16
C SER A 370 -5.85 -4.73 20.89
N PRO A 371 -4.54 -5.00 20.97
CA PRO A 371 -3.78 -5.41 19.83
C PRO A 371 -4.37 -6.65 19.16
N ALA A 372 -4.52 -6.60 17.85
CA ALA A 372 -4.91 -7.73 17.02
C ALA A 372 -3.78 -8.08 16.06
N VAL A 373 -3.51 -9.38 15.87
CA VAL A 373 -2.43 -9.86 15.01
C VAL A 373 -2.87 -11.02 14.16
N MET A 374 -2.23 -11.18 13.01
CA MET A 374 -2.40 -12.32 12.12
C MET A 374 -1.03 -12.96 11.85
N LEU A 375 -1.00 -14.29 11.87
CA LEU A 375 0.13 -15.11 11.42
C LEU A 375 -0.29 -15.95 10.22
N ARG A 376 0.55 -15.94 9.17
CA ARG A 376 0.39 -16.78 7.98
C ARG A 376 1.56 -17.76 7.91
N ARG A 377 1.27 -19.07 8.01
CA ARG A 377 2.24 -20.16 7.93
C ARG A 377 1.79 -21.21 6.91
N GLY A 378 2.55 -21.36 5.83
CA GLY A 378 2.18 -22.26 4.74
C GLY A 378 0.76 -21.97 4.24
N ARG A 379 -0.17 -22.93 4.37
CA ARG A 379 -1.58 -22.79 3.95
C ARG A 379 -2.49 -22.21 5.05
N PHE A 380 -2.02 -22.07 6.30
CA PHE A 380 -2.84 -21.64 7.42
C PHE A 380 -2.70 -20.17 7.73
N LYS A 381 -3.82 -19.52 8.02
CA LYS A 381 -3.93 -18.17 8.53
C LYS A 381 -4.56 -18.21 9.91
N TYR A 382 -3.88 -17.65 10.88
CA TYR A 382 -4.33 -17.56 12.27
C TYR A 382 -4.48 -16.11 12.67
N VAL A 383 -5.61 -15.74 13.30
CA VAL A 383 -5.88 -14.41 13.82
C VAL A 383 -6.10 -14.48 15.32
N TRP A 384 -5.43 -13.60 16.03
CA TRP A 384 -5.46 -13.53 17.48
C TRP A 384 -5.75 -12.10 17.97
N CYS A 385 -6.63 -11.98 18.95
CA CYS A 385 -6.87 -10.77 19.72
C CYS A 385 -7.31 -11.21 21.14
N ALA A 386 -6.88 -10.47 22.18
CA ALA A 386 -7.10 -10.89 23.57
C ALA A 386 -8.55 -11.10 23.95
N ASP A 387 -9.45 -10.31 23.38
CA ASP A 387 -10.88 -10.29 23.76
C ASP A 387 -11.76 -11.07 22.77
N ASP A 388 -11.16 -11.70 21.73
CA ASP A 388 -11.90 -12.36 20.67
C ASP A 388 -11.61 -13.87 20.64
N PRO A 389 -12.54 -14.70 20.16
CA PRO A 389 -12.23 -16.07 19.79
C PRO A 389 -11.15 -16.13 18.71
N GLU A 390 -10.26 -17.10 18.84
CA GLU A 390 -9.24 -17.37 17.82
C GLU A 390 -9.89 -17.72 16.46
N LEU A 391 -9.31 -17.23 15.37
CA LEU A 391 -9.69 -17.63 14.02
C LEU A 391 -8.53 -18.39 13.36
N LEU A 392 -8.86 -19.51 12.74
CA LEU A 392 -7.92 -20.31 11.97
C LEU A 392 -8.55 -20.71 10.64
N PHE A 393 -7.93 -20.32 9.54
CA PHE A 393 -8.37 -20.65 8.19
C PHE A 393 -7.33 -21.48 7.45
N ASP A 394 -7.80 -22.39 6.61
CA ASP A 394 -6.99 -23.19 5.68
C ASP A 394 -7.21 -22.65 4.27
N LEU A 395 -6.36 -21.75 3.80
CA LEU A 395 -6.58 -21.00 2.57
C LEU A 395 -6.45 -21.84 1.28
N GLU A 396 -5.90 -23.06 1.36
CA GLU A 396 -5.92 -23.99 0.21
C GLU A 396 -7.29 -24.68 0.09
N ALA A 397 -7.85 -25.09 1.20
CA ALA A 397 -9.15 -25.77 1.23
C ALA A 397 -10.34 -24.80 1.23
N ASP A 398 -10.13 -23.60 1.76
CA ASP A 398 -11.14 -22.56 1.96
C ASP A 398 -10.56 -21.16 1.66
N PRO A 399 -10.32 -20.84 0.40
CA PRO A 399 -9.74 -19.54 0.00
C PRO A 399 -10.66 -18.34 0.30
N LEU A 400 -11.94 -18.56 0.62
CA LEU A 400 -12.90 -17.53 0.98
C LEU A 400 -13.03 -17.33 2.50
N GLU A 401 -12.28 -18.08 3.30
CA GLU A 401 -12.20 -17.96 4.76
C GLU A 401 -13.58 -18.13 5.43
N LEU A 402 -14.39 -19.10 4.96
CA LEU A 402 -15.76 -19.33 5.42
C LEU A 402 -15.82 -20.12 6.73
N VAL A 403 -14.84 -20.99 6.97
CA VAL A 403 -14.86 -21.95 8.05
C VAL A 403 -13.75 -21.69 9.05
N ASN A 404 -14.10 -21.17 10.23
CA ASN A 404 -13.16 -21.09 11.35
C ASN A 404 -12.84 -22.50 11.87
N ARG A 405 -11.60 -22.96 11.67
CA ARG A 405 -11.11 -24.27 12.10
C ARG A 405 -10.54 -24.30 13.50
N ALA A 406 -10.42 -23.17 14.20
CA ALA A 406 -9.82 -23.12 15.53
C ALA A 406 -10.46 -24.11 16.52
N PRO A 407 -11.78 -24.29 16.56
CA PRO A 407 -12.40 -25.26 17.47
C PRO A 407 -12.05 -26.74 17.16
N SER A 408 -11.71 -27.05 15.91
CA SER A 408 -11.37 -28.42 15.45
C SER A 408 -9.87 -28.72 15.41
N GLU A 409 -9.01 -27.70 15.50
CA GLU A 409 -7.55 -27.79 15.37
C GLU A 409 -6.82 -27.16 16.58
N PRO A 410 -7.10 -27.62 17.84
CA PRO A 410 -6.59 -26.97 19.04
C PRO A 410 -5.06 -27.04 19.17
N GLU A 411 -4.42 -28.11 18.68
CA GLU A 411 -2.97 -28.25 18.73
C GLU A 411 -2.27 -27.25 17.79
N LEU A 412 -2.85 -27.02 16.61
CA LEU A 412 -2.34 -26.05 15.65
C LEU A 412 -2.54 -24.62 16.19
N CYS A 413 -3.69 -24.31 16.78
CA CYS A 413 -3.93 -23.03 17.45
C CYS A 413 -2.93 -22.80 18.60
N ALA A 414 -2.66 -23.81 19.42
CA ALA A 414 -1.66 -23.72 20.50
C ALA A 414 -0.25 -23.41 19.96
N SER A 415 0.13 -23.98 18.80
CA SER A 415 1.41 -23.68 18.14
C SER A 415 1.48 -22.23 17.66
N PHE A 416 0.41 -21.70 17.07
CA PHE A 416 0.34 -20.30 16.68
C PHE A 416 0.29 -19.36 17.88
N GLY A 417 -0.47 -19.71 18.93
CA GLY A 417 -0.55 -18.94 20.18
C GLY A 417 0.81 -18.81 20.86
N ALA A 418 1.58 -19.90 20.92
CA ALA A 418 2.96 -19.85 21.41
C ALA A 418 3.88 -18.92 20.58
N GLU A 419 3.67 -18.84 19.27
CA GLU A 419 4.42 -17.91 18.42
C GLU A 419 3.96 -16.45 18.65
N VAL A 420 2.68 -16.21 18.90
CA VAL A 420 2.17 -14.89 19.31
C VAL A 420 2.83 -14.45 20.62
N GLU A 421 2.82 -15.29 21.64
CA GLU A 421 3.46 -15.00 22.94
C GLU A 421 4.96 -14.78 22.83
N ARG A 422 5.63 -15.49 21.91
CA ARG A 422 7.06 -15.32 21.66
C ARG A 422 7.40 -13.99 21.02
N ARG A 423 6.54 -13.51 20.10
CA ARG A 423 6.79 -12.29 19.33
C ARG A 423 6.36 -11.02 20.05
N TRP A 424 5.26 -11.06 20.79
CA TRP A 424 4.63 -9.87 21.37
C TRP A 424 4.36 -10.03 22.87
N ASP A 425 4.72 -9.00 23.63
CA ASP A 425 4.15 -8.76 24.96
C ASP A 425 2.85 -7.95 24.76
N MET A 426 1.74 -8.65 24.55
CA MET A 426 0.45 -8.04 24.22
C MET A 426 -0.05 -7.05 25.27
N PRO A 427 0.06 -7.31 26.60
CA PRO A 427 -0.28 -6.31 27.62
C PRO A 427 0.56 -5.05 27.52
N ALA A 428 1.89 -5.20 27.34
CA ALA A 428 2.80 -4.06 27.22
C ALA A 428 2.53 -3.26 25.93
N LEU A 429 2.24 -3.95 24.81
CA LEU A 429 1.89 -3.33 23.54
C LEU A 429 0.58 -2.53 23.65
N GLY A 430 -0.47 -3.12 24.21
CA GLY A 430 -1.74 -2.43 24.44
C GLY A 430 -1.57 -1.16 25.29
N ALA A 431 -0.77 -1.26 26.38
CA ALA A 431 -0.45 -0.10 27.22
C ALA A 431 0.36 0.96 26.45
N ALA A 432 1.26 0.56 25.55
CA ALA A 432 2.03 1.49 24.72
C ALA A 432 1.15 2.25 23.72
N VAL A 433 0.22 1.56 23.06
CA VAL A 433 -0.76 2.17 22.14
C VAL A 433 -1.61 3.20 22.88
N LEU A 434 -2.18 2.82 24.03
CA LEU A 434 -3.01 3.74 24.84
C LEU A 434 -2.24 4.99 25.26
N ARG A 435 -1.01 4.85 25.76
CA ARG A 435 -0.17 5.99 26.11
C ARG A 435 0.10 6.88 24.88
N SER A 436 0.44 6.27 23.74
CA SER A 436 0.68 7.02 22.50
C SER A 436 -0.56 7.82 22.06
N GLN A 437 -1.76 7.24 22.18
CA GLN A 437 -3.01 7.95 21.88
C GLN A 437 -3.25 9.11 22.84
N GLU A 438 -3.00 8.93 24.15
CA GLU A 438 -3.12 9.99 25.16
C GLU A 438 -2.15 11.15 24.89
N ASP A 439 -0.89 10.83 24.65
CA ASP A 439 0.16 11.85 24.44
C ASP A 439 -0.12 12.65 23.17
N ARG A 440 -0.47 11.97 22.05
CA ARG A 440 -0.79 12.64 20.77
C ARG A 440 -2.02 13.54 20.88
N ARG A 441 -3.06 13.12 21.58
CA ARG A 441 -4.26 13.96 21.79
C ARG A 441 -3.95 15.19 22.62
N LEU A 442 -3.13 15.06 23.66
CA LEU A 442 -2.65 16.23 24.39
C LEU A 442 -1.87 17.21 23.49
N VAL A 443 -1.04 16.67 22.58
CA VAL A 443 -0.30 17.48 21.61
C VAL A 443 -1.26 18.17 20.63
N VAL A 444 -2.26 17.47 20.10
CA VAL A 444 -3.31 18.04 19.23
C VAL A 444 -4.01 19.20 19.91
N ASP A 445 -4.48 19.00 21.14
CA ASP A 445 -5.16 20.04 21.92
C ASP A 445 -4.27 21.29 22.11
N ALA A 446 -2.98 21.07 22.39
CA ALA A 446 -2.01 22.15 22.56
C ALA A 446 -1.72 22.90 21.24
N LEU A 447 -1.51 22.17 20.13
CA LEU A 447 -1.20 22.75 18.83
C LEU A 447 -2.39 23.49 18.20
N ASN A 448 -3.61 23.08 18.52
CA ASN A 448 -4.84 23.75 18.09
C ASN A 448 -5.18 24.98 18.98
N THR A 449 -4.40 25.23 20.05
CA THR A 449 -4.54 26.42 20.87
C THR A 449 -3.66 27.55 20.31
N GLY A 450 -4.28 28.64 19.86
CA GLY A 450 -3.59 29.81 19.30
C GLY A 450 -3.32 29.69 17.81
N ARG A 451 -2.06 29.57 17.39
CA ARG A 451 -1.69 29.40 15.99
C ARG A 451 -1.47 27.91 15.68
N PRO A 452 -2.30 27.31 14.83
CA PRO A 452 -2.12 25.91 14.44
C PRO A 452 -0.75 25.68 13.78
N ALA A 453 -0.11 24.55 14.09
CA ALA A 453 1.06 24.09 13.37
C ALA A 453 0.65 23.49 12.02
N ASN A 454 1.48 23.68 11.00
CA ASN A 454 1.31 23.01 9.70
C ASN A 454 2.59 22.24 9.37
N TRP A 455 2.50 20.93 9.31
CA TRP A 455 3.60 20.03 8.96
C TRP A 455 3.53 19.50 7.54
N SER A 456 2.49 19.89 6.79
CA SER A 456 2.36 19.46 5.40
C SER A 456 3.57 19.90 4.57
N PHE A 457 4.14 18.96 3.82
CA PHE A 457 5.25 19.24 2.93
C PHE A 457 4.79 20.15 1.78
N VAL A 458 5.53 21.22 1.57
CA VAL A 458 5.36 22.09 0.40
C VAL A 458 6.62 21.95 -0.45
N PRO A 459 6.52 21.46 -1.69
CA PRO A 459 7.68 21.41 -2.59
C PRO A 459 8.31 22.79 -2.72
N PRO A 460 9.65 22.92 -2.75
CA PRO A 460 10.31 24.19 -2.99
C PRO A 460 9.78 24.86 -4.26
N ALA A 461 9.36 26.11 -4.16
CA ALA A 461 9.02 26.90 -5.34
C ALA A 461 10.28 27.01 -6.22
N GLY A 462 10.15 26.75 -7.53
CA GLY A 462 11.25 27.00 -8.46
C GLY A 462 12.05 25.78 -8.91
N THR A 463 11.40 24.63 -9.07
CA THR A 463 11.90 23.63 -10.05
C THR A 463 11.65 24.09 -11.48
N GLU A 464 11.61 25.42 -11.67
CA GLU A 464 11.48 25.98 -13.01
C GLU A 464 12.79 25.76 -13.79
N PRO A 465 12.69 25.37 -15.06
CA PRO A 465 13.84 24.95 -15.86
C PRO A 465 14.85 26.06 -16.15
N VAL A 466 14.57 27.31 -15.81
CA VAL A 466 15.48 28.45 -16.05
C VAL A 466 15.71 29.21 -14.76
N GLN A 467 16.80 28.98 -14.07
CA GLN A 467 17.28 29.82 -12.97
C GLN A 467 18.55 30.57 -13.34
N GLY A 468 18.38 31.72 -13.71
CA GLY A 468 18.91 33.06 -13.51
C GLY A 468 20.40 33.32 -13.67
N LYS A 469 21.36 32.46 -13.89
CA LYS A 469 22.78 32.78 -14.22
C LYS A 469 23.47 31.79 -15.16
N GLU A 470 22.74 30.81 -15.61
CA GLU A 470 23.29 29.80 -16.50
C GLU A 470 23.15 30.24 -17.95
N ASP A 471 24.19 29.93 -18.78
CA ASP A 471 24.07 30.15 -20.21
C ASP A 471 22.91 29.34 -20.78
N LEU A 472 21.97 30.02 -21.41
CA LEU A 472 20.75 29.42 -21.98
C LEU A 472 21.07 28.25 -22.93
N TYR A 473 22.15 28.38 -23.71
CA TYR A 473 22.54 27.32 -24.64
C TYR A 473 23.18 26.11 -23.95
N GLU A 474 23.85 26.33 -22.83
CA GLU A 474 24.36 25.23 -22.00
C GLU A 474 23.22 24.52 -21.29
N PHE A 475 22.26 25.25 -20.76
CA PHE A 475 21.04 24.71 -20.21
C PHE A 475 20.23 23.90 -21.24
N GLN A 476 20.02 24.44 -22.45
CA GLN A 476 19.33 23.76 -23.54
C GLN A 476 20.02 22.45 -23.95
N ARG A 477 21.37 22.44 -24.03
CA ARG A 477 22.13 21.23 -24.30
C ARG A 477 21.99 20.16 -23.24
N ARG A 478 22.03 20.53 -21.95
CA ARG A 478 21.83 19.60 -20.83
C ARG A 478 20.39 19.11 -20.73
N ALA A 479 19.43 19.96 -21.08
CA ALA A 479 18.02 19.59 -21.07
C ALA A 479 17.65 18.62 -22.20
N ARG A 480 18.48 18.48 -23.23
CA ARG A 480 18.21 17.57 -24.34
C ARG A 480 18.47 16.12 -23.93
N LEU A 481 17.49 15.26 -24.15
CA LEU A 481 17.61 13.81 -24.07
C LEU A 481 17.54 13.25 -25.49
N ASP A 482 18.59 12.57 -25.92
CA ASP A 482 18.61 11.93 -27.24
C ASP A 482 17.65 10.73 -27.26
N ALA A 483 17.00 10.53 -28.41
CA ALA A 483 16.18 9.34 -28.60
C ALA A 483 17.06 8.07 -28.55
N PRO A 484 16.60 6.97 -27.95
CA PRO A 484 17.32 5.71 -27.98
C PRO A 484 17.54 5.27 -29.45
N PRO A 485 18.66 4.60 -29.75
CA PRO A 485 18.93 4.13 -31.11
C PRO A 485 17.77 3.24 -31.59
N ARG A 486 17.22 3.56 -32.76
CA ARG A 486 16.16 2.71 -33.37
C ARG A 486 16.74 1.33 -33.57
N SER A 487 16.07 0.29 -33.02
CA SER A 487 16.47 -1.08 -33.26
C SER A 487 16.47 -1.35 -34.78
N SER A 488 17.48 -2.03 -35.28
CA SER A 488 17.61 -2.38 -36.69
C SER A 488 16.46 -3.23 -37.26
N ALA A 489 15.59 -3.75 -36.38
CA ALA A 489 14.42 -4.54 -36.75
C ALA A 489 13.26 -3.73 -37.37
N MET A 490 13.31 -2.39 -37.40
CA MET A 490 12.28 -1.55 -38.05
C MET A 490 12.68 -1.08 -39.48
N ARG A 491 13.78 -1.56 -40.06
CA ARG A 491 14.16 -1.20 -41.43
C ARG A 491 13.68 -2.15 -42.52
N GLU A 492 12.93 -3.19 -42.16
CA GLU A 492 12.41 -4.21 -43.12
C GLU A 492 10.89 -4.39 -43.03
N ARG A 493 10.13 -3.31 -43.03
CA ARG A 493 8.70 -3.37 -43.38
C ARG A 493 8.29 -2.16 -44.20
#